data_fea2883d1b2c77613e7cdf89f990a9f4
#
_entry.id   fea2883d1b2c77613e7cdf89f990a9f4
#
_cell.length_a   1.000
_cell.length_b   1.000
_cell.length_c   1.000
_cell.angle_alpha   90.00
_cell.angle_beta   90.00
_cell.angle_gamma   90.00
#
_symmetry.space_group_name_H-M   'P 1'
#
loop_
_entity.id
_entity.type
_entity.pdbx_description
1 polymer ?
#
loop_
_entity_poly.entity_id
_entity_poly.type
_entity_poly.pdbx_seq_one_letter_code
_entity_poly.pdbx_strand_id
1 'polypeptide(L)'
;MTAILESHFISAKALQILLRDPFRPADFDEFISERQRTLLDALEYLLVKERLDLPPNLRALDASIEKAETGLRGLIANELGDDPAQLPPHVLSEIDQRIQRAARKDATLDLDHYATMAGKLEYADLRELQSVITGRSYWPRFEDQFRSKDALIAKFDQLAELRNSIRHSRRVGTVAQKEGEAAIIWFEQVLAKRPMPSMGGSASQSTGSSAEPSEAEASGI
;
A
#
# COMPACT_ATOMS: atom_id res chain seq x y z
N MET A 1 1.65 -33.51 1.42
CA MET A 1 0.45 -32.67 1.29
C MET A 1 -0.80 -33.46 0.90
N THR A 2 -0.75 -34.34 -0.10
CA THR A 2 -1.89 -35.19 -0.56
C THR A 2 -2.52 -36.03 0.55
N ALA A 3 -1.72 -36.68 1.41
CA ALA A 3 -2.21 -37.57 2.46
C ALA A 3 -3.04 -36.89 3.56
N ILE A 4 -2.76 -35.59 3.85
CA ILE A 4 -3.51 -34.83 4.85
C ILE A 4 -4.87 -34.42 4.27
N LEU A 5 -4.91 -34.02 2.99
CA LEU A 5 -6.15 -33.70 2.28
C LEU A 5 -7.05 -34.93 2.11
N GLU A 6 -6.47 -36.11 1.79
CA GLU A 6 -7.21 -37.36 1.71
C GLU A 6 -7.80 -37.78 3.06
N SER A 7 -7.07 -37.61 4.16
CA SER A 7 -7.56 -37.89 5.52
C SER A 7 -8.73 -37.00 5.91
N HIS A 8 -8.67 -35.69 5.56
CA HIS A 8 -9.75 -34.77 5.85
C HIS A 8 -10.97 -34.96 4.93
N PHE A 9 -10.75 -35.36 3.68
CA PHE A 9 -11.84 -35.66 2.74
C PHE A 9 -12.62 -36.92 3.16
N ILE A 10 -11.92 -37.97 3.63
CA ILE A 10 -12.53 -39.14 4.19
C ILE A 10 -13.33 -38.81 5.46
N SER A 11 -12.80 -37.93 6.33
CA SER A 11 -13.50 -37.43 7.52
C SER A 11 -14.75 -36.65 7.18
N ALA A 12 -14.72 -35.79 6.18
CA ALA A 12 -15.89 -35.02 5.73
C ALA A 12 -16.99 -35.93 5.16
N LYS A 13 -16.62 -36.97 4.42
CA LYS A 13 -17.58 -37.93 3.85
C LYS A 13 -18.16 -38.84 4.92
N ALA A 14 -17.37 -39.27 5.90
CA ALA A 14 -17.86 -40.01 7.07
C ALA A 14 -18.82 -39.15 7.91
N LEU A 15 -18.52 -37.85 8.07
CA LEU A 15 -19.39 -36.88 8.74
C LEU A 15 -20.73 -36.72 8.04
N GLN A 16 -20.73 -36.64 6.70
CA GLN A 16 -21.98 -36.58 5.91
C GLN A 16 -22.84 -37.82 6.07
N ILE A 17 -22.23 -39.00 6.22
CA ILE A 17 -22.96 -40.24 6.46
C ILE A 17 -23.58 -40.23 7.86
N LEU A 18 -22.82 -39.82 8.87
CA LEU A 18 -23.29 -39.72 10.26
C LEU A 18 -24.39 -38.67 10.45
N LEU A 19 -24.33 -37.56 9.73
CA LEU A 19 -25.38 -36.52 9.74
C LEU A 19 -26.74 -37.02 9.23
N ARG A 20 -26.75 -38.09 8.45
CA ARG A 20 -27.97 -38.73 7.90
C ARG A 20 -28.49 -39.86 8.77
N ASP A 21 -27.76 -40.23 9.85
CA ASP A 21 -28.17 -41.29 10.75
C ASP A 21 -29.31 -40.81 11.68
N PRO A 22 -30.49 -41.43 11.65
CA PRO A 22 -31.58 -41.07 12.53
C PRO A 22 -31.37 -41.43 14.00
N PHE A 23 -30.34 -42.22 14.31
CA PHE A 23 -29.99 -42.67 15.67
C PHE A 23 -28.78 -41.96 16.27
N ARG A 24 -28.44 -40.76 15.73
CA ARG A 24 -27.31 -40.00 16.25
C ARG A 24 -27.47 -39.61 17.72
N PRO A 25 -26.40 -39.70 18.55
CA PRO A 25 -26.45 -39.28 19.95
C PRO A 25 -26.85 -37.79 20.11
N ALA A 26 -27.44 -37.44 21.26
CA ALA A 26 -27.91 -36.09 21.54
C ALA A 26 -26.76 -35.02 21.63
N ASP A 27 -25.54 -35.46 21.97
CA ASP A 27 -24.33 -34.64 22.04
C ASP A 27 -23.61 -34.50 20.68
N PHE A 28 -24.13 -35.13 19.64
CA PHE A 28 -23.54 -35.14 18.32
C PHE A 28 -23.49 -33.74 17.68
N ASP A 29 -24.48 -32.91 17.94
CA ASP A 29 -24.53 -31.54 17.41
C ASP A 29 -23.47 -30.65 18.07
N GLU A 30 -23.15 -30.86 19.35
CA GLU A 30 -22.05 -30.18 20.04
C GLU A 30 -20.69 -30.66 19.50
N PHE A 31 -20.54 -31.97 19.33
CA PHE A 31 -19.35 -32.58 18.72
C PHE A 31 -19.11 -32.10 17.28
N ILE A 32 -20.16 -31.98 16.47
CA ILE A 32 -20.09 -31.44 15.12
C ILE A 32 -19.68 -29.96 15.13
N SER A 33 -20.25 -29.16 16.03
CA SER A 33 -19.90 -27.73 16.15
C SER A 33 -18.44 -27.52 16.50
N GLU A 34 -17.89 -28.34 17.42
CA GLU A 34 -16.46 -28.32 17.77
C GLU A 34 -15.58 -28.76 16.59
N ARG A 35 -16.00 -29.81 15.87
CA ARG A 35 -15.28 -30.31 14.70
C ARG A 35 -15.30 -29.35 13.54
N GLN A 36 -16.43 -28.66 13.30
CA GLN A 36 -16.51 -27.60 12.31
C GLN A 36 -15.61 -26.42 12.64
N ARG A 37 -15.54 -26.02 13.91
CA ARG A 37 -14.63 -24.96 14.38
C ARG A 37 -13.18 -25.36 14.14
N THR A 38 -12.77 -26.57 14.52
CA THR A 38 -11.42 -27.10 14.27
C THR A 38 -11.09 -27.17 12.78
N LEU A 39 -12.05 -27.51 11.92
CA LEU A 39 -11.87 -27.53 10.46
C LEU A 39 -11.74 -26.11 9.88
N LEU A 40 -12.51 -25.15 10.39
CA LEU A 40 -12.42 -23.76 9.99
C LEU A 40 -11.06 -23.17 10.39
N ASP A 41 -10.61 -23.42 11.61
CA ASP A 41 -9.30 -22.99 12.10
C ASP A 41 -8.15 -23.63 11.28
N ALA A 42 -8.28 -24.90 10.92
CA ALA A 42 -7.31 -25.58 10.07
C ALA A 42 -7.33 -25.07 8.62
N LEU A 43 -8.49 -24.74 8.07
CA LEU A 43 -8.64 -24.12 6.75
C LEU A 43 -8.08 -22.70 6.74
N GLU A 44 -8.33 -21.92 7.79
CA GLU A 44 -7.78 -20.58 7.95
C GLU A 44 -6.25 -20.64 8.08
N TYR A 45 -5.73 -21.56 8.86
CA TYR A 45 -4.29 -21.83 8.95
C TYR A 45 -3.68 -22.22 7.59
N LEU A 46 -4.34 -23.10 6.82
CA LEU A 46 -3.88 -23.52 5.50
C LEU A 46 -3.94 -22.36 4.48
N LEU A 47 -4.99 -21.55 4.52
CA LEU A 47 -5.12 -20.35 3.67
C LEU A 47 -4.05 -19.31 4.01
N VAL A 48 -3.76 -19.10 5.29
CA VAL A 48 -2.67 -18.23 5.74
C VAL A 48 -1.33 -18.83 5.31
N LYS A 49 -1.13 -20.14 5.46
CA LYS A 49 0.08 -20.84 5.04
C LYS A 49 0.29 -20.79 3.53
N GLU A 50 -0.76 -21.01 2.72
CA GLU A 50 -0.65 -20.90 1.25
C GLU A 50 -0.33 -19.45 0.81
N ARG A 51 -0.85 -18.43 1.50
CA ARG A 51 -0.44 -17.05 1.29
C ARG A 51 1.01 -16.77 1.68
N LEU A 52 1.51 -17.44 2.74
CA LEU A 52 2.91 -17.35 3.17
C LEU A 52 3.85 -18.19 2.29
N ASP A 53 3.32 -19.20 1.60
CA ASP A 53 4.10 -20.11 0.72
C ASP A 53 4.11 -19.64 -0.76
N LEU A 54 3.99 -18.35 -1.00
CA LEU A 54 4.36 -17.79 -2.31
C LEU A 54 5.76 -18.28 -2.66
N PRO A 55 5.99 -18.79 -3.89
CA PRO A 55 7.32 -19.12 -4.36
C PRO A 55 8.29 -17.97 -4.07
N PRO A 56 9.54 -18.25 -3.68
CA PRO A 56 10.49 -17.21 -3.26
C PRO A 56 10.64 -16.05 -4.26
N ASN A 57 10.58 -16.35 -5.56
CA ASN A 57 10.61 -15.38 -6.63
C ASN A 57 9.36 -14.46 -6.63
N LEU A 58 8.16 -15.00 -6.39
CA LEU A 58 6.94 -14.19 -6.33
C LEU A 58 6.87 -13.36 -5.05
N ARG A 59 7.40 -13.88 -3.95
CA ARG A 59 7.52 -13.12 -2.69
C ARG A 59 8.47 -11.93 -2.85
N ALA A 60 9.61 -12.12 -3.52
CA ALA A 60 10.53 -11.05 -3.83
C ALA A 60 9.90 -9.97 -4.72
N LEU A 61 9.10 -10.38 -5.72
CA LEU A 61 8.36 -9.46 -6.58
C LEU A 61 7.28 -8.69 -5.81
N ASP A 62 6.52 -9.34 -4.94
CA ASP A 62 5.50 -8.66 -4.10
C ASP A 62 6.15 -7.62 -3.19
N ALA A 63 7.28 -7.93 -2.56
CA ALA A 63 8.05 -6.97 -1.76
C ALA A 63 8.56 -5.79 -2.59
N SER A 64 8.99 -6.03 -3.83
CA SER A 64 9.43 -4.95 -4.74
C SER A 64 8.26 -4.07 -5.19
N ILE A 65 7.08 -4.64 -5.41
CA ILE A 65 5.84 -3.90 -5.70
C ILE A 65 5.49 -3.00 -4.52
N GLU A 66 5.49 -3.53 -3.30
CA GLU A 66 5.20 -2.79 -2.09
C GLU A 66 6.17 -1.63 -1.87
N LYS A 67 7.46 -1.85 -2.14
CA LYS A 67 8.49 -0.80 -2.11
C LYS A 67 8.21 0.29 -3.15
N ALA A 68 7.81 -0.06 -4.37
CA ALA A 68 7.43 0.90 -5.41
C ALA A 68 6.18 1.70 -5.01
N GLU A 69 5.13 1.05 -4.48
CA GLU A 69 3.93 1.71 -3.97
C GLU A 69 4.27 2.70 -2.85
N THR A 70 5.12 2.30 -1.89
CA THR A 70 5.58 3.16 -0.79
C THR A 70 6.38 4.36 -1.32
N GLY A 71 7.26 4.14 -2.29
CA GLY A 71 8.00 5.22 -2.94
C GLY A 71 7.10 6.21 -3.68
N LEU A 72 6.06 5.73 -4.35
CA LEU A 72 5.06 6.58 -5.01
C LEU A 72 4.24 7.42 -4.01
N ARG A 73 3.82 6.82 -2.88
CA ARG A 73 3.15 7.56 -1.79
C ARG A 73 4.05 8.66 -1.23
N GLY A 74 5.31 8.34 -0.97
CA GLY A 74 6.30 9.33 -0.52
C GLY A 74 6.52 10.45 -1.54
N LEU A 75 6.56 10.13 -2.84
CA LEU A 75 6.66 11.13 -3.90
C LEU A 75 5.46 12.06 -3.92
N ILE A 76 4.23 11.53 -3.83
CA ILE A 76 3.00 12.32 -3.80
C ILE A 76 2.98 13.24 -2.57
N ALA A 77 3.27 12.71 -1.39
CA ALA A 77 3.32 13.51 -0.16
C ALA A 77 4.34 14.66 -0.26
N ASN A 78 5.52 14.39 -0.81
CA ASN A 78 6.55 15.41 -1.01
C ASN A 78 6.13 16.50 -2.00
N GLU A 79 5.41 16.15 -3.08
CA GLU A 79 4.97 17.11 -4.11
C GLU A 79 3.75 17.92 -3.71
N LEU A 80 2.82 17.30 -2.99
CA LEU A 80 1.56 17.96 -2.59
C LEU A 80 1.66 18.60 -1.20
N GLY A 81 2.66 18.23 -0.38
CA GLY A 81 2.79 18.68 1.01
C GLY A 81 1.90 17.90 1.96
N ASP A 82 1.84 18.34 3.23
CA ASP A 82 1.16 17.62 4.30
C ASP A 82 -0.36 17.80 4.36
N ASP A 83 -0.93 18.67 3.52
CA ASP A 83 -2.37 18.94 3.53
C ASP A 83 -3.13 17.93 2.64
N PRO A 84 -3.90 17.00 3.21
CA PRO A 84 -4.68 16.02 2.45
C PRO A 84 -5.71 16.64 1.49
N ALA A 85 -6.14 17.88 1.73
CA ALA A 85 -7.08 18.59 0.85
C ALA A 85 -6.47 18.88 -0.54
N GLN A 86 -5.16 18.73 -0.69
CA GLN A 86 -4.47 18.79 -1.97
C GLN A 86 -4.70 17.56 -2.86
N LEU A 87 -5.20 16.45 -2.31
CA LEU A 87 -5.57 15.29 -3.12
C LEU A 87 -6.81 15.57 -3.99
N PRO A 88 -6.94 14.89 -5.14
CA PRO A 88 -8.17 14.98 -5.93
C PRO A 88 -9.39 14.62 -5.06
N PRO A 89 -10.49 15.39 -5.10
CA PRO A 89 -11.64 15.18 -4.20
C PRO A 89 -12.22 13.76 -4.25
N HIS A 90 -12.25 13.15 -5.44
CA HIS A 90 -12.75 11.78 -5.59
C HIS A 90 -11.84 10.75 -4.93
N VAL A 91 -10.51 10.92 -5.02
CA VAL A 91 -9.52 10.04 -4.37
C VAL A 91 -9.62 10.20 -2.84
N LEU A 92 -9.64 11.44 -2.35
CA LEU A 92 -9.77 11.71 -0.92
C LEU A 92 -11.05 11.10 -0.34
N SER A 93 -12.19 11.23 -1.04
CA SER A 93 -13.47 10.65 -0.62
C SER A 93 -13.40 9.11 -0.50
N GLU A 94 -12.79 8.42 -1.46
CA GLU A 94 -12.65 6.95 -1.43
C GLU A 94 -11.73 6.49 -0.29
N ILE A 95 -10.62 7.20 -0.09
CA ILE A 95 -9.70 6.96 1.02
C ILE A 95 -10.42 7.13 2.36
N ASP A 96 -11.15 8.24 2.54
CA ASP A 96 -11.89 8.52 3.79
C ASP A 96 -12.94 7.45 4.08
N GLN A 97 -13.65 6.97 3.08
CA GLN A 97 -14.60 5.88 3.24
C GLN A 97 -13.93 4.57 3.68
N ARG A 98 -12.71 4.28 3.18
CA ARG A 98 -11.95 3.09 3.60
C ARG A 98 -11.47 3.22 5.04
N ILE A 99 -10.93 4.37 5.42
CA ILE A 99 -10.52 4.65 6.81
C ILE A 99 -11.71 4.52 7.75
N GLN A 100 -12.86 5.13 7.44
CA GLN A 100 -14.07 5.01 8.25
C GLN A 100 -14.56 3.56 8.38
N ARG A 101 -14.48 2.76 7.29
CA ARG A 101 -14.80 1.33 7.34
C ARG A 101 -13.84 0.54 8.23
N ALA A 102 -12.55 0.88 8.20
CA ALA A 102 -11.54 0.28 9.08
C ALA A 102 -11.78 0.66 10.55
N ALA A 103 -12.03 1.95 10.84
CA ALA A 103 -12.32 2.44 12.19
C ALA A 103 -13.56 1.81 12.83
N ARG A 104 -14.58 1.46 12.03
CA ARG A 104 -15.76 0.72 12.54
C ARG A 104 -15.43 -0.72 12.96
N LYS A 105 -14.37 -1.31 12.42
CA LYS A 105 -13.96 -2.69 12.72
C LYS A 105 -12.88 -2.77 13.79
N ASP A 106 -12.08 -1.72 13.89
CA ASP A 106 -10.96 -1.65 14.82
C ASP A 106 -11.02 -0.34 15.61
N ALA A 107 -11.42 -0.46 16.90
CA ALA A 107 -11.52 0.68 17.82
C ALA A 107 -10.14 1.20 18.27
N THR A 108 -9.06 0.49 17.96
CA THR A 108 -7.69 0.89 18.32
C THR A 108 -7.00 1.69 17.20
N LEU A 109 -7.69 1.90 16.05
CA LEU A 109 -7.15 2.62 14.92
C LEU A 109 -6.88 4.09 15.29
N ASP A 110 -5.64 4.54 15.11
CA ASP A 110 -5.23 5.93 15.36
C ASP A 110 -5.74 6.85 14.23
N LEU A 111 -6.86 7.51 14.45
CA LEU A 111 -7.46 8.42 13.47
C LEU A 111 -6.67 9.70 13.26
N ASP A 112 -5.87 10.14 14.24
CA ASP A 112 -5.03 11.33 14.11
C ASP A 112 -3.89 11.08 13.12
N HIS A 113 -3.31 9.86 13.11
CA HIS A 113 -2.36 9.44 12.09
C HIS A 113 -2.97 9.57 10.69
N TYR A 114 -4.21 9.10 10.50
CA TYR A 114 -4.90 9.12 9.20
C TYR A 114 -5.51 10.50 8.84
N ALA A 115 -5.33 11.52 9.68
CA ALA A 115 -5.62 12.90 9.32
C ALA A 115 -4.50 13.53 8.48
N THR A 116 -3.29 12.95 8.45
CA THR A 116 -2.14 13.44 7.68
C THR A 116 -2.16 12.97 6.23
N MET A 117 -1.43 13.66 5.35
CA MET A 117 -1.26 13.24 3.94
C MET A 117 -0.67 11.81 3.87
N ALA A 118 0.40 11.54 4.60
CA ALA A 118 1.05 10.24 4.62
C ALA A 118 0.09 9.13 5.05
N GLY A 119 -0.63 9.33 6.16
CA GLY A 119 -1.61 8.38 6.65
C GLY A 119 -2.77 8.14 5.68
N LYS A 120 -3.28 9.20 5.02
CA LYS A 120 -4.29 9.05 3.95
C LYS A 120 -3.79 8.16 2.82
N LEU A 121 -2.57 8.40 2.35
CA LEU A 121 -1.99 7.66 1.23
C LEU A 121 -1.74 6.18 1.53
N GLU A 122 -1.66 5.75 2.79
CA GLU A 122 -1.60 4.33 3.16
C GLU A 122 -2.85 3.56 2.69
N TYR A 123 -4.01 4.23 2.66
CA TYR A 123 -5.27 3.67 2.16
C TYR A 123 -5.50 3.88 0.67
N ALA A 124 -4.60 4.58 -0.03
CA ALA A 124 -4.67 4.73 -1.47
C ALA A 124 -4.23 3.45 -2.18
N ASP A 125 -5.01 3.02 -3.16
CA ASP A 125 -4.63 1.93 -4.05
C ASP A 125 -3.74 2.40 -5.20
N LEU A 126 -3.17 1.44 -5.95
CA LEU A 126 -2.26 1.73 -7.05
C LEU A 126 -2.89 2.58 -8.16
N ARG A 127 -4.20 2.39 -8.43
CA ARG A 127 -4.94 3.16 -9.45
C ARG A 127 -5.20 4.58 -8.99
N GLU A 128 -5.42 4.77 -7.71
CA GLU A 128 -5.58 6.12 -7.13
C GLU A 128 -4.26 6.88 -7.15
N LEU A 129 -3.14 6.23 -6.79
CA LEU A 129 -1.80 6.83 -6.94
C LEU A 129 -1.54 7.24 -8.39
N GLN A 130 -1.87 6.39 -9.36
CA GLN A 130 -1.82 6.72 -10.78
C GLN A 130 -2.68 7.94 -11.11
N SER A 131 -3.94 7.96 -10.65
CA SER A 131 -4.91 9.05 -10.90
C SER A 131 -4.41 10.39 -10.35
N VAL A 132 -3.81 10.39 -9.15
CA VAL A 132 -3.20 11.59 -8.56
C VAL A 132 -2.09 12.09 -9.46
N ILE A 133 -1.10 11.25 -9.79
CA ILE A 133 0.10 11.67 -10.53
C ILE A 133 -0.26 12.11 -11.95
N THR A 134 -1.16 11.39 -12.63
CA THR A 134 -1.52 11.65 -14.04
C THR A 134 -2.63 12.66 -14.20
N GLY A 135 -3.24 13.13 -13.11
CA GLY A 135 -4.30 14.13 -13.15
C GLY A 135 -3.84 15.43 -13.86
N ARG A 136 -4.74 16.03 -14.66
CA ARG A 136 -4.38 17.21 -15.49
C ARG A 136 -3.77 18.36 -14.67
N SER A 137 -4.32 18.60 -13.48
CA SER A 137 -3.88 19.68 -12.59
C SER A 137 -2.61 19.32 -11.80
N TYR A 138 -2.28 18.03 -11.71
CA TYR A 138 -1.19 17.53 -10.89
C TYR A 138 0.05 17.18 -11.72
N TRP A 139 -0.15 16.70 -12.97
CA TRP A 139 0.92 16.27 -13.86
C TRP A 139 2.11 17.22 -13.94
N PRO A 140 1.95 18.56 -14.02
CA PRO A 140 3.09 19.48 -14.08
C PRO A 140 4.07 19.37 -12.89
N ARG A 141 3.60 18.86 -11.73
CA ARG A 141 4.46 18.65 -10.55
C ARG A 141 5.31 17.38 -10.68
N PHE A 142 4.88 16.42 -11.50
CA PHE A 142 5.50 15.12 -11.67
C PHE A 142 6.20 14.94 -13.03
N GLU A 143 6.01 15.87 -13.96
CA GLU A 143 6.50 15.76 -15.34
C GLU A 143 8.02 15.65 -15.40
N ASP A 144 8.75 16.42 -14.61
CA ASP A 144 10.22 16.36 -14.56
C ASP A 144 10.73 14.98 -14.09
N GLN A 145 9.98 14.33 -13.20
CA GLN A 145 10.32 13.02 -12.67
C GLN A 145 10.08 11.92 -13.70
N PHE A 146 8.92 11.92 -14.34
CA PHE A 146 8.46 10.83 -15.19
C PHE A 146 8.61 11.09 -16.69
N ARG A 147 8.74 12.34 -17.12
CA ARG A 147 8.93 12.84 -18.50
C ARG A 147 7.79 12.52 -19.47
N SER A 148 7.19 11.36 -19.43
CA SER A 148 6.12 10.94 -20.33
C SER A 148 4.97 10.35 -19.53
N LYS A 149 3.81 10.98 -19.65
CA LYS A 149 2.57 10.52 -19.01
C LYS A 149 2.10 9.17 -19.54
N ASP A 150 2.20 8.96 -20.85
CA ASP A 150 1.76 7.71 -21.48
C ASP A 150 2.67 6.54 -21.08
N ALA A 151 3.99 6.77 -21.03
CA ALA A 151 4.93 5.77 -20.54
C ALA A 151 4.66 5.41 -19.07
N LEU A 152 4.35 6.39 -18.22
CA LEU A 152 3.98 6.18 -16.83
C LEU A 152 2.71 5.33 -16.70
N ILE A 153 1.66 5.67 -17.45
CA ILE A 153 0.40 4.91 -17.46
C ILE A 153 0.65 3.44 -17.82
N ALA A 154 1.42 3.20 -18.90
CA ALA A 154 1.78 1.84 -19.31
C ALA A 154 2.52 1.07 -18.20
N LYS A 155 3.43 1.73 -17.47
CA LYS A 155 4.14 1.12 -16.32
C LYS A 155 3.23 0.82 -15.14
N PHE A 156 2.26 1.68 -14.86
CA PHE A 156 1.23 1.39 -13.85
C PHE A 156 0.37 0.20 -14.25
N ASP A 157 -0.02 0.07 -15.51
CA ASP A 157 -0.83 -1.05 -16.00
C ASP A 157 -0.07 -2.38 -15.87
N GLN A 158 1.21 -2.41 -16.26
CA GLN A 158 2.08 -3.59 -16.12
C GLN A 158 2.27 -3.98 -14.65
N LEU A 159 2.49 -3.00 -13.76
CA LEU A 159 2.64 -3.24 -12.33
C LEU A 159 1.34 -3.76 -11.70
N ALA A 160 0.19 -3.19 -12.08
CA ALA A 160 -1.11 -3.58 -11.58
C ALA A 160 -1.47 -5.01 -12.00
N GLU A 161 -1.18 -5.41 -13.24
CA GLU A 161 -1.40 -6.76 -13.75
C GLU A 161 -0.58 -7.79 -12.97
N LEU A 162 0.71 -7.53 -12.76
CA LEU A 162 1.58 -8.41 -11.97
C LEU A 162 1.09 -8.51 -10.52
N ARG A 163 0.79 -7.37 -9.87
CA ARG A 163 0.29 -7.31 -8.49
C ARG A 163 -0.99 -8.12 -8.30
N ASN A 164 -1.95 -7.92 -9.21
CA ASN A 164 -3.22 -8.62 -9.15
C ASN A 164 -3.04 -10.13 -9.35
N SER A 165 -2.16 -10.55 -10.25
CA SER A 165 -1.85 -11.95 -10.48
C SER A 165 -1.24 -12.61 -9.25
N ILE A 166 -0.30 -11.95 -8.58
CA ILE A 166 0.34 -12.45 -7.35
C ILE A 166 -0.67 -12.53 -6.21
N ARG A 167 -1.41 -11.46 -5.94
CA ARG A 167 -2.33 -11.36 -4.78
C ARG A 167 -3.58 -12.21 -4.91
N HIS A 168 -4.02 -12.51 -6.12
CA HIS A 168 -5.15 -13.39 -6.37
C HIS A 168 -4.75 -14.83 -6.69
N SER A 169 -3.50 -15.21 -6.45
CA SER A 169 -2.96 -16.55 -6.72
C SER A 169 -3.25 -17.06 -8.14
N ARG A 170 -3.32 -16.12 -9.09
CA ARG A 170 -3.52 -16.44 -10.50
C ARG A 170 -2.19 -16.84 -11.13
N ARG A 171 -2.25 -17.77 -12.08
CA ARG A 171 -1.06 -18.13 -12.84
C ARG A 171 -0.62 -16.92 -13.69
N VAL A 172 0.52 -16.33 -13.32
CA VAL A 172 1.10 -15.22 -14.09
C VAL A 172 1.64 -15.77 -15.41
N GLY A 173 1.19 -15.22 -16.52
CA GLY A 173 1.80 -15.53 -17.83
C GLY A 173 3.24 -15.00 -17.90
N THR A 174 4.13 -15.70 -18.58
CA THR A 174 5.56 -15.34 -18.66
C THR A 174 5.77 -13.91 -19.17
N VAL A 175 4.98 -13.47 -20.14
CA VAL A 175 5.07 -12.10 -20.71
C VAL A 175 4.67 -11.08 -19.65
N ALA A 176 3.49 -11.22 -19.04
CA ALA A 176 2.99 -10.31 -18.02
C ALA A 176 3.94 -10.22 -16.80
N GLN A 177 4.57 -11.35 -16.44
CA GLN A 177 5.59 -11.35 -15.40
C GLN A 177 6.80 -10.50 -15.79
N LYS A 178 7.34 -10.68 -16.99
CA LYS A 178 8.51 -9.92 -17.46
C LYS A 178 8.22 -8.44 -17.66
N GLU A 179 7.04 -8.09 -18.12
CA GLU A 179 6.60 -6.70 -18.22
C GLU A 179 6.46 -6.05 -16.85
N GLY A 180 5.87 -6.76 -15.88
CA GLY A 180 5.77 -6.29 -14.50
C GLY A 180 7.13 -6.16 -13.81
N GLU A 181 8.05 -7.12 -14.00
CA GLU A 181 9.44 -7.03 -13.53
C GLU A 181 10.13 -5.79 -14.11
N ALA A 182 9.98 -5.54 -15.40
CA ALA A 182 10.54 -4.35 -16.06
C ALA A 182 9.89 -3.05 -15.54
N ALA A 183 8.60 -3.06 -15.20
CA ALA A 183 7.93 -1.92 -14.60
C ALA A 183 8.46 -1.64 -13.18
N ILE A 184 8.68 -2.66 -12.35
CA ILE A 184 9.29 -2.52 -11.02
C ILE A 184 10.67 -1.85 -11.13
N ILE A 185 11.54 -2.38 -11.98
CA ILE A 185 12.88 -1.83 -12.19
C ILE A 185 12.81 -0.37 -12.64
N TRP A 186 11.88 -0.05 -13.53
CA TRP A 186 11.68 1.30 -14.01
C TRP A 186 11.27 2.26 -12.88
N PHE A 187 10.28 1.87 -12.03
CA PHE A 187 9.87 2.66 -10.89
C PHE A 187 11.01 2.84 -9.87
N GLU A 188 11.75 1.78 -9.55
CA GLU A 188 12.89 1.87 -8.64
C GLU A 188 13.94 2.87 -9.15
N GLN A 189 14.28 2.82 -10.44
CA GLN A 189 15.25 3.74 -11.02
C GLN A 189 14.76 5.18 -11.07
N VAL A 190 13.49 5.39 -11.39
CA VAL A 190 12.91 6.73 -11.48
C VAL A 190 12.81 7.34 -10.07
N LEU A 191 12.32 6.60 -9.08
CA LEU A 191 12.19 7.07 -7.71
C LEU A 191 13.56 7.32 -7.04
N ALA A 192 14.58 6.52 -7.36
CA ALA A 192 15.92 6.70 -6.82
C ALA A 192 16.65 7.96 -7.35
N LYS A 193 16.27 8.48 -8.52
CA LYS A 193 16.92 9.66 -9.14
C LYS A 193 16.58 10.97 -8.45
N ARG A 194 15.55 11.01 -7.62
CA ARG A 194 15.17 12.22 -6.91
C ARG A 194 16.05 12.39 -5.67
N PRO A 195 16.82 13.49 -5.54
CA PRO A 195 17.44 13.80 -4.28
C PRO A 195 16.32 14.02 -3.26
N MET A 196 16.34 13.28 -2.15
CA MET A 196 15.51 13.59 -0.99
C MET A 196 15.70 15.07 -0.68
N PRO A 197 14.64 15.89 -0.52
CA PRO A 197 14.81 17.24 -0.05
C PRO A 197 15.60 17.16 1.24
N SER A 198 16.80 17.72 1.23
CA SER A 198 17.57 17.86 2.45
C SER A 198 16.67 18.62 3.41
N MET A 199 16.33 18.04 4.54
CA MET A 199 15.78 18.75 5.69
C MET A 199 16.86 19.76 6.12
N GLY A 200 17.03 20.77 5.27
CA GLY A 200 18.06 21.79 5.34
C GLY A 200 17.67 22.84 6.34
N GLY A 201 18.52 22.92 7.32
CA GLY A 201 18.56 23.91 8.33
C GLY A 201 18.18 25.30 7.87
N SER A 202 17.26 25.86 8.60
CA SER A 202 17.02 27.28 8.73
C SER A 202 18.35 27.96 9.08
N ALA A 203 19.07 28.41 8.06
CA ALA A 203 20.20 29.28 8.26
C ALA A 203 19.66 30.67 8.63
N SER A 204 19.71 30.94 9.92
CA SER A 204 19.56 32.28 10.49
C SER A 204 20.62 33.19 9.87
N GLN A 205 20.23 33.98 8.90
CA GLN A 205 20.99 35.15 8.51
C GLN A 205 20.70 36.28 9.48
N SER A 206 21.50 36.33 10.53
CA SER A 206 21.67 37.53 11.34
C SER A 206 22.59 38.49 10.58
N THR A 207 22.00 39.38 9.81
CA THR A 207 22.73 40.57 9.34
C THR A 207 22.85 41.53 10.48
N GLY A 208 24.01 41.49 11.15
CA GLY A 208 24.46 42.58 11.99
C GLY A 208 24.77 43.81 11.16
N SER A 209 23.88 44.81 11.22
CA SER A 209 24.18 46.14 10.73
C SER A 209 24.88 46.93 11.86
N SER A 210 26.20 46.99 11.77
CA SER A 210 27.00 47.93 12.52
C SER A 210 26.85 49.30 11.87
N ALA A 211 26.11 50.20 12.53
CA ALA A 211 26.13 51.63 12.20
C ALA A 211 27.21 52.32 13.08
N GLU A 212 28.29 52.77 12.48
CA GLU A 212 29.24 53.69 13.07
C GLU A 212 28.60 55.07 13.27
N PRO A 213 28.89 55.78 14.36
CA PRO A 213 28.50 57.17 14.52
C PRO A 213 29.56 58.07 13.87
N SER A 214 29.14 58.89 12.93
CA SER A 214 29.94 59.98 12.37
C SER A 214 29.90 61.16 13.33
N GLU A 215 31.07 61.47 13.90
CA GLU A 215 31.37 62.76 14.48
C GLU A 215 31.48 63.78 13.34
N ALA A 216 30.79 64.87 13.49
CA ALA A 216 31.10 66.12 12.74
C ALA A 216 31.03 67.28 13.68
N GLU A 217 32.17 67.87 13.78
CA GLU A 217 32.59 69.01 14.57
C GLU A 217 31.82 70.28 14.37
N ALA A 218 31.96 71.02 15.44
CA ALA A 218 31.62 72.40 15.64
C ALA A 218 32.25 73.40 14.68
N SER A 219 31.69 74.58 14.61
CA SER A 219 32.16 75.94 14.55
C SER A 219 31.11 76.81 13.87
N GLY A 220 30.64 77.80 14.41
CA GLY A 220 31.22 78.97 14.99
C GLY A 220 30.49 80.21 14.55
N ILE A 221 30.30 81.08 15.42
CA ILE A 221 29.86 82.49 15.41
C ILE A 221 28.37 82.70 15.72
#